data_eedb76ac304d1c9428835a4b06e759c4
#
_entry.id   eedb76ac304d1c9428835a4b06e759c4
#
_cell.length_a   1.000
_cell.length_b   1.000
_cell.length_c   1.000
_cell.angle_alpha   90.00
_cell.angle_beta   90.00
_cell.angle_gamma   90.00
#
_symmetry.space_group_name_H-M   'P 1'
#
loop_
_entity.id
_entity.type
_entity.pdbx_description
1 polymer ?
#
loop_
_entity_poly.entity_id
_entity_poly.type
_entity_poly.pdbx_seq_one_letter_code
_entity_poly.pdbx_strand_id
1 'polypeptide(L)'
;RNLANEGRMVTIVSKDLPMRVKASACGLDAEEYRAELAVESGWTGMAELDVTVEEMDHLYEYGRLESVEGAEFPCHTGLVLSSPRGSGLARVGPDKQLRLVRGDRDAFGLHGRSAEQRIALDLLMDQDIGIVSLGGRAGTGKSALALCAGIEAVMERRQQRKVVVFRPLYA
;
A
#
# COMPACT_ATOMS: atom_id res chain seq x y z
N ARG A 1 -7.96 33.56 8.10
CA ARG A 1 -8.61 34.87 8.21
C ARG A 1 -8.83 35.53 6.84
N ASN A 2 -7.83 35.55 5.97
CA ASN A 2 -7.98 36.14 4.63
C ASN A 2 -9.10 35.49 3.82
N LEU A 3 -9.14 34.13 3.79
CA LEU A 3 -10.20 33.38 3.09
C LEU A 3 -11.61 33.65 3.67
N ALA A 4 -11.73 33.77 5.00
CA ALA A 4 -13.01 34.10 5.63
C ALA A 4 -13.46 35.53 5.30
N ASN A 5 -12.51 36.47 5.21
CA ASN A 5 -12.78 37.85 4.80
C ASN A 5 -13.22 37.94 3.32
N GLU A 6 -12.89 36.94 2.49
CA GLU A 6 -13.36 36.80 1.11
C GLU A 6 -14.77 36.17 1.02
N GLY A 7 -15.44 35.96 2.15
CA GLY A 7 -16.77 35.36 2.21
C GLY A 7 -16.80 33.84 2.06
N ARG A 8 -15.65 33.16 2.20
CA ARG A 8 -15.56 31.69 2.17
C ARG A 8 -15.87 31.11 3.54
N MET A 9 -16.58 29.99 3.59
CA MET A 9 -16.68 29.19 4.80
C MET A 9 -15.33 28.52 5.06
N VAL A 10 -14.76 28.76 6.24
CA VAL A 10 -13.44 28.24 6.65
C VAL A 10 -13.58 27.55 7.99
N THR A 11 -13.31 26.26 8.03
CA THR A 11 -13.25 25.46 9.26
C THR A 11 -11.81 25.06 9.53
N ILE A 12 -11.32 25.29 10.73
CA ILE A 12 -10.01 24.81 11.19
C ILE A 12 -10.20 23.47 11.88
N VAL A 13 -9.57 22.43 11.34
CA VAL A 13 -9.59 21.08 11.91
C VAL A 13 -8.22 20.81 12.56
N SER A 14 -8.19 20.58 13.89
CA SER A 14 -6.96 20.37 14.63
C SER A 14 -7.21 19.57 15.92
N LYS A 15 -6.20 18.80 16.38
CA LYS A 15 -6.17 18.21 17.72
C LYS A 15 -5.79 19.21 18.81
N ASP A 16 -5.05 20.23 18.44
CA ASP A 16 -4.59 21.26 19.38
C ASP A 16 -5.79 22.07 19.88
N LEU A 17 -6.20 21.84 21.13
CA LEU A 17 -7.29 22.56 21.78
C LEU A 17 -7.03 24.07 21.86
N PRO A 18 -5.85 24.56 22.29
CA PRO A 18 -5.50 25.98 22.24
C PRO A 18 -5.68 26.61 20.85
N MET A 19 -5.32 25.92 19.79
CA MET A 19 -5.51 26.41 18.42
C MET A 19 -7.00 26.53 18.08
N ARG A 20 -7.81 25.54 18.42
CA ARG A 20 -9.26 25.57 18.18
C ARG A 20 -9.95 26.68 18.94
N VAL A 21 -9.59 26.87 20.21
CA VAL A 21 -10.13 27.96 21.04
C VAL A 21 -9.78 29.34 20.45
N LYS A 22 -8.53 29.54 20.01
CA LYS A 22 -8.11 30.79 19.34
C LYS A 22 -8.84 31.00 18.03
N ALA A 23 -9.05 29.96 17.23
CA ALA A 23 -9.80 30.04 15.99
C ALA A 23 -11.25 30.48 16.22
N SER A 24 -11.93 29.83 17.18
CA SER A 24 -13.30 30.20 17.58
C SER A 24 -13.38 31.63 18.12
N ALA A 25 -12.42 32.06 18.93
CA ALA A 25 -12.33 33.43 19.42
C ALA A 25 -12.12 34.49 18.30
N CYS A 26 -11.56 34.02 17.16
CA CYS A 26 -11.42 34.86 15.96
C CYS A 26 -12.62 34.75 14.99
N GLY A 27 -13.72 34.11 15.41
CA GLY A 27 -14.93 33.96 14.59
C GLY A 27 -14.81 32.93 13.45
N LEU A 28 -13.87 32.01 13.56
CA LEU A 28 -13.73 30.89 12.62
C LEU A 28 -14.32 29.62 13.22
N ASP A 29 -14.92 28.80 12.39
CA ASP A 29 -15.32 27.44 12.81
C ASP A 29 -14.09 26.59 13.12
N ALA A 30 -14.16 25.82 14.19
CA ALA A 30 -13.07 24.95 14.62
C ALA A 30 -13.58 23.59 15.10
N GLU A 31 -13.05 22.54 14.50
CA GLU A 31 -13.42 21.17 14.79
C GLU A 31 -12.22 20.33 15.25
N GLU A 32 -12.52 19.29 15.99
CA GLU A 32 -11.52 18.32 16.39
C GLU A 32 -11.23 17.34 15.25
N TYR A 33 -9.93 17.09 14.99
CA TYR A 33 -9.52 16.02 14.10
C TYR A 33 -9.78 14.66 14.75
N ARG A 34 -10.79 13.93 14.26
CA ARG A 34 -11.23 12.66 14.81
C ARG A 34 -10.82 11.43 13.97
N ALA A 35 -10.17 11.62 12.84
CA ALA A 35 -9.85 10.55 11.90
C ALA A 35 -8.71 9.60 12.35
N GLU A 36 -8.31 9.64 13.62
CA GLU A 36 -7.32 8.71 14.18
C GLU A 36 -7.91 7.41 14.74
N LEU A 37 -9.23 7.30 14.79
CA LEU A 37 -9.85 6.02 15.08
C LEU A 37 -9.69 5.14 13.83
N ALA A 38 -8.52 4.51 13.71
CA ALA A 38 -8.35 3.42 12.79
C ALA A 38 -9.39 2.35 13.17
N VAL A 39 -10.42 2.20 12.37
CA VAL A 39 -11.27 1.02 12.45
C VAL A 39 -10.39 -0.13 11.97
N GLU A 40 -9.95 -0.97 12.89
CA GLU A 40 -9.27 -2.22 12.54
C GLU A 40 -10.27 -3.08 11.77
N SER A 41 -10.25 -3.03 10.46
CA SER A 41 -11.09 -3.86 9.60
C SER A 41 -10.68 -5.33 9.63
N GLY A 42 -9.54 -5.66 10.25
CA GLY A 42 -8.92 -6.98 10.15
C GLY A 42 -8.34 -7.31 8.76
N TRP A 43 -8.50 -6.39 7.79
CA TRP A 43 -8.00 -6.59 6.43
C TRP A 43 -6.48 -6.47 6.38
N THR A 44 -5.83 -7.53 5.91
CA THR A 44 -4.35 -7.62 5.84
C THR A 44 -3.76 -7.19 4.49
N GLY A 45 -4.60 -6.97 3.49
CA GLY A 45 -4.16 -6.77 2.10
C GLY A 45 -3.81 -8.07 1.38
N MET A 46 -3.99 -9.22 2.05
CA MET A 46 -3.70 -10.55 1.53
C MET A 46 -4.95 -11.45 1.64
N ALA A 47 -5.11 -12.36 0.69
CA ALA A 47 -6.13 -13.40 0.71
C ALA A 47 -5.60 -14.69 0.07
N GLU A 48 -6.35 -15.78 0.24
CA GLU A 48 -6.10 -17.06 -0.40
C GLU A 48 -7.18 -17.32 -1.45
N LEU A 49 -6.80 -17.96 -2.54
CA LEU A 49 -7.71 -18.31 -3.63
C LEU A 49 -7.31 -19.68 -4.22
N ASP A 50 -8.27 -20.58 -4.27
CA ASP A 50 -8.09 -21.85 -4.97
C ASP A 50 -8.30 -21.67 -6.47
N VAL A 51 -7.40 -22.21 -7.26
CA VAL A 51 -7.43 -22.16 -8.73
C VAL A 51 -7.22 -23.54 -9.32
N THR A 52 -7.72 -23.76 -10.52
CA THR A 52 -7.48 -24.99 -11.25
C THR A 52 -6.03 -25.08 -11.75
N VAL A 53 -5.63 -26.26 -12.19
CA VAL A 53 -4.29 -26.47 -12.78
C VAL A 53 -4.14 -25.65 -14.05
N GLU A 54 -5.19 -25.64 -14.87
CA GLU A 54 -5.22 -24.91 -16.14
C GLU A 54 -5.10 -23.40 -15.94
N GLU A 55 -5.79 -22.85 -14.94
CA GLU A 55 -5.67 -21.43 -14.57
C GLU A 55 -4.27 -21.08 -14.07
N MET A 56 -3.68 -21.97 -13.25
CA MET A 56 -2.33 -21.78 -12.76
C MET A 56 -1.32 -21.80 -13.92
N ASP A 57 -1.41 -22.78 -14.82
CA ASP A 57 -0.56 -22.88 -15.99
C ASP A 57 -0.71 -21.65 -16.90
N HIS A 58 -1.94 -21.19 -17.14
CA HIS A 58 -2.22 -19.96 -17.90
C HIS A 58 -1.59 -18.73 -17.25
N LEU A 59 -1.70 -18.59 -15.92
CA LEU A 59 -1.12 -17.47 -15.19
C LEU A 59 0.41 -17.44 -15.32
N TYR A 60 1.07 -18.61 -15.24
CA TYR A 60 2.52 -18.69 -15.40
C TYR A 60 2.97 -18.44 -16.84
N GLU A 61 2.19 -18.86 -17.83
CA GLU A 61 2.50 -18.68 -19.26
C GLU A 61 2.32 -17.21 -19.70
N TYR A 62 1.18 -16.60 -19.36
CA TYR A 62 0.81 -15.27 -19.85
C TYR A 62 1.05 -14.14 -18.82
N GLY A 63 1.35 -14.45 -17.58
CA GLY A 63 1.57 -13.49 -16.51
C GLY A 63 0.30 -12.80 -15.97
N ARG A 64 -0.86 -13.17 -16.53
CA ARG A 64 -2.18 -12.65 -16.12
C ARG A 64 -3.27 -13.69 -16.28
N LEU A 65 -4.32 -13.58 -15.46
CA LEU A 65 -5.46 -14.48 -15.47
C LEU A 65 -6.74 -13.67 -15.22
N GLU A 66 -7.77 -13.93 -16.01
CA GLU A 66 -9.14 -13.49 -15.70
C GLU A 66 -9.76 -14.50 -14.72
N SER A 67 -10.18 -14.02 -13.56
CA SER A 67 -10.83 -14.82 -12.53
C SER A 67 -12.00 -14.05 -11.96
N VAL A 68 -13.19 -14.65 -12.00
CA VAL A 68 -14.40 -14.06 -11.45
C VAL A 68 -14.28 -13.87 -9.95
N GLU A 69 -13.82 -14.90 -9.23
CA GLU A 69 -13.63 -14.88 -7.79
C GLU A 69 -12.49 -13.92 -7.40
N GLY A 70 -11.39 -13.92 -8.16
CA GLY A 70 -10.28 -13.02 -7.96
C GLY A 70 -10.66 -11.54 -8.15
N ALA A 71 -11.58 -11.25 -9.07
CA ALA A 71 -12.06 -9.91 -9.35
C ALA A 71 -12.91 -9.29 -8.21
N GLU A 72 -13.45 -10.11 -7.31
CA GLU A 72 -14.20 -9.61 -6.15
C GLU A 72 -13.31 -8.93 -5.12
N PHE A 73 -12.03 -9.30 -5.05
CA PHE A 73 -11.09 -8.67 -4.13
C PHE A 73 -10.78 -7.22 -4.51
N PRO A 74 -10.47 -6.37 -3.51
CA PRO A 74 -9.99 -5.01 -3.77
C PRO A 74 -8.76 -5.00 -4.69
N CYS A 75 -8.64 -3.95 -5.51
CA CYS A 75 -7.44 -3.72 -6.30
C CYS A 75 -6.19 -3.72 -5.43
N HIS A 76 -5.11 -4.31 -5.93
CA HIS A 76 -3.82 -4.50 -5.25
C HIS A 76 -3.80 -5.52 -4.11
N THR A 77 -4.90 -6.28 -3.88
CA THR A 77 -4.86 -7.43 -2.99
C THR A 77 -3.83 -8.44 -3.46
N GLY A 78 -2.93 -8.86 -2.56
CA GLY A 78 -2.03 -9.99 -2.77
C GLY A 78 -2.78 -11.30 -2.56
N LEU A 79 -2.64 -12.23 -3.49
CA LEU A 79 -3.29 -13.52 -3.45
C LEU A 79 -2.26 -14.64 -3.36
N VAL A 80 -2.44 -15.53 -2.40
CA VAL A 80 -1.78 -16.83 -2.37
C VAL A 80 -2.69 -17.81 -3.11
N LEU A 81 -2.25 -18.23 -4.29
CA LEU A 81 -3.00 -19.16 -5.11
C LEU A 81 -2.63 -20.59 -4.75
N SER A 82 -3.63 -21.45 -4.59
CA SER A 82 -3.46 -22.88 -4.35
C SER A 82 -4.06 -23.68 -5.50
N SER A 83 -3.31 -24.66 -6.00
CA SER A 83 -3.79 -25.63 -6.96
C SER A 83 -3.31 -27.03 -6.60
N PRO A 84 -3.91 -28.12 -7.17
CA PRO A 84 -3.47 -29.49 -6.92
C PRO A 84 -1.99 -29.77 -7.26
N ARG A 85 -1.36 -28.94 -8.10
CA ARG A 85 0.05 -29.09 -8.50
C ARG A 85 1.01 -28.18 -7.76
N GLY A 86 0.52 -27.20 -6.98
CA GLY A 86 1.38 -26.29 -6.25
C GLY A 86 0.73 -24.97 -5.93
N SER A 87 1.52 -24.02 -5.45
CA SER A 87 1.07 -22.69 -5.08
C SER A 87 1.75 -21.61 -5.92
N GLY A 88 1.07 -20.47 -6.08
CA GLY A 88 1.57 -19.31 -6.77
C GLY A 88 1.25 -18.02 -6.02
N LEU A 89 1.82 -16.92 -6.46
CA LEU A 89 1.47 -15.59 -5.95
C LEU A 89 0.94 -14.74 -7.09
N ALA A 90 -0.16 -14.05 -6.84
CA ALA A 90 -0.72 -13.08 -7.76
C ALA A 90 -1.14 -11.82 -7.02
N ARG A 91 -1.42 -10.78 -7.78
CA ARG A 91 -1.98 -9.52 -7.29
C ARG A 91 -3.15 -9.10 -8.18
N VAL A 92 -4.21 -8.61 -7.56
CA VAL A 92 -5.36 -8.06 -8.30
C VAL A 92 -4.95 -6.73 -8.95
N GLY A 93 -5.03 -6.66 -10.26
CA GLY A 93 -4.74 -5.45 -11.05
C GLY A 93 -5.86 -4.41 -11.00
N PRO A 94 -5.62 -3.18 -11.52
CA PRO A 94 -6.65 -2.16 -11.68
C PRO A 94 -7.79 -2.58 -12.61
N ASP A 95 -7.47 -3.45 -13.58
CA ASP A 95 -8.37 -4.08 -14.54
C ASP A 95 -9.11 -5.29 -13.99
N LYS A 96 -8.93 -5.58 -12.70
CA LYS A 96 -9.47 -6.74 -12.00
C LYS A 96 -8.94 -8.10 -12.48
N GLN A 97 -7.95 -8.11 -13.36
CA GLN A 97 -7.21 -9.33 -13.69
C GLN A 97 -6.18 -9.66 -12.62
N LEU A 98 -5.91 -10.94 -12.42
CA LEU A 98 -4.83 -11.39 -11.57
C LEU A 98 -3.50 -11.27 -12.34
N ARG A 99 -2.51 -10.66 -11.72
CA ARG A 99 -1.15 -10.49 -12.27
C ARG A 99 -0.18 -11.35 -11.49
N LEU A 100 0.60 -12.17 -12.18
CA LEU A 100 1.60 -13.04 -11.57
C LEU A 100 2.64 -12.21 -10.80
N VAL A 101 2.86 -12.56 -9.53
CA VAL A 101 3.95 -12.00 -8.72
C VAL A 101 5.09 -13.00 -8.70
N ARG A 102 6.17 -12.69 -9.42
CA ARG A 102 7.34 -13.55 -9.53
C ARG A 102 8.18 -13.49 -8.26
N GLY A 103 8.63 -14.68 -7.83
CA GLY A 103 9.42 -14.81 -6.60
C GLY A 103 10.88 -14.39 -6.70
N ASP A 104 11.38 -14.18 -7.91
CA ASP A 104 12.76 -13.80 -8.25
C ASP A 104 13.01 -12.28 -8.23
N ARG A 105 11.95 -11.47 -7.99
CA ARG A 105 12.14 -10.02 -7.87
C ARG A 105 12.97 -9.67 -6.66
N ASP A 106 13.97 -8.85 -6.88
CA ASP A 106 14.74 -8.20 -5.83
C ASP A 106 14.65 -6.68 -5.93
N ALA A 107 14.91 -6.00 -4.84
CA ALA A 107 15.08 -4.56 -4.79
C ALA A 107 16.42 -4.26 -4.14
N PHE A 108 17.35 -3.73 -4.89
CA PHE A 108 18.72 -3.40 -4.44
C PHE A 108 19.37 -4.58 -3.70
N GLY A 109 19.26 -5.79 -4.27
CA GLY A 109 19.77 -7.04 -3.72
C GLY A 109 18.95 -7.66 -2.59
N LEU A 110 17.83 -7.06 -2.19
CA LEU A 110 16.93 -7.61 -1.17
C LEU A 110 15.81 -8.42 -1.81
N HIS A 111 15.72 -9.69 -1.46
CA HIS A 111 14.66 -10.60 -1.92
C HIS A 111 13.57 -10.80 -0.86
N GLY A 112 12.32 -10.92 -1.31
CA GLY A 112 11.21 -11.33 -0.44
C GLY A 112 11.30 -12.80 -0.06
N ARG A 113 11.33 -13.10 1.23
CA ARG A 113 11.40 -14.48 1.77
C ARG A 113 10.04 -15.09 2.02
N SER A 114 9.03 -14.30 2.35
CA SER A 114 7.65 -14.72 2.54
C SER A 114 6.74 -14.22 1.41
N ALA A 115 5.53 -14.75 1.32
CA ALA A 115 4.52 -14.30 0.36
C ALA A 115 4.23 -12.80 0.52
N GLU A 116 4.03 -12.34 1.76
CA GLU A 116 3.75 -10.94 2.07
C GLU A 116 4.91 -10.02 1.66
N GLN A 117 6.15 -10.43 1.89
CA GLN A 117 7.32 -9.66 1.47
C GLN A 117 7.46 -9.57 -0.05
N ARG A 118 7.13 -10.64 -0.78
CA ARG A 118 7.15 -10.67 -2.25
C ARG A 118 6.05 -9.78 -2.83
N ILE A 119 4.84 -9.84 -2.27
CA ILE A 119 3.73 -8.94 -2.63
C ILE A 119 4.09 -7.49 -2.29
N ALA A 120 4.67 -7.23 -1.12
CA ALA A 120 5.11 -5.89 -0.73
C ALA A 120 6.15 -5.32 -1.71
N LEU A 121 7.14 -6.12 -2.13
CA LEU A 121 8.12 -5.72 -3.14
C LEU A 121 7.46 -5.45 -4.49
N ASP A 122 6.53 -6.30 -4.92
CA ASP A 122 5.80 -6.10 -6.18
C ASP A 122 5.04 -4.78 -6.18
N LEU A 123 4.36 -4.45 -5.07
CA LEU A 123 3.65 -3.17 -4.90
C LEU A 123 4.60 -1.97 -4.85
N LEU A 124 5.69 -2.05 -4.08
CA LEU A 124 6.68 -0.97 -3.93
C LEU A 124 7.44 -0.65 -5.22
N MET A 125 7.57 -1.65 -6.09
CA MET A 125 8.30 -1.53 -7.35
C MET A 125 7.41 -1.16 -8.54
N ASP A 126 6.10 -1.06 -8.34
CA ASP A 126 5.12 -0.65 -9.33
C ASP A 126 4.99 0.87 -9.32
N GLN A 127 5.32 1.53 -10.44
CA GLN A 127 5.30 2.99 -10.57
C GLN A 127 3.91 3.60 -10.55
N ASP A 128 2.91 2.82 -10.92
CA ASP A 128 1.53 3.27 -10.98
C ASP A 128 0.88 3.31 -9.58
N ILE A 129 1.56 2.75 -8.56
CA ILE A 129 1.09 2.75 -7.18
C ILE A 129 1.74 3.89 -6.41
N GLY A 130 0.95 4.93 -6.10
CA GLY A 130 1.46 6.12 -5.43
C GLY A 130 1.70 5.96 -3.92
N ILE A 131 0.99 5.04 -3.24
CA ILE A 131 1.07 4.85 -1.79
C ILE A 131 1.02 3.35 -1.47
N VAL A 132 1.99 2.87 -0.69
CA VAL A 132 2.02 1.51 -0.15
C VAL A 132 2.13 1.57 1.37
N SER A 133 1.19 0.95 2.07
CA SER A 133 1.22 0.81 3.53
C SER A 133 1.72 -0.57 3.93
N LEU A 134 2.75 -0.61 4.78
CA LEU A 134 3.35 -1.85 5.29
C LEU A 134 3.05 -2.00 6.78
N GLY A 135 2.00 -2.76 7.11
CA GLY A 135 1.65 -3.14 8.48
C GLY A 135 2.36 -4.41 8.94
N GLY A 136 2.42 -4.65 10.25
CA GLY A 136 2.93 -5.89 10.84
C GLY A 136 3.88 -5.70 12.02
N ARG A 137 4.27 -6.82 12.64
CA ARG A 137 5.11 -6.86 13.84
C ARG A 137 6.50 -6.27 13.60
N ALA A 138 7.17 -5.83 14.66
CA ALA A 138 8.57 -5.42 14.60
C ALA A 138 9.46 -6.57 14.10
N GLY A 139 10.53 -6.25 13.37
CA GLY A 139 11.48 -7.24 12.87
C GLY A 139 11.07 -7.98 11.58
N THR A 140 9.91 -7.71 10.99
CA THR A 140 9.43 -8.38 9.77
C THR A 140 10.01 -7.81 8.46
N GLY A 141 10.99 -6.90 8.52
CA GLY A 141 11.69 -6.37 7.34
C GLY A 141 11.02 -5.20 6.63
N LYS A 142 9.90 -4.65 7.12
CA LYS A 142 9.13 -3.57 6.45
C LYS A 142 9.99 -2.38 6.02
N SER A 143 10.77 -1.83 6.96
CA SER A 143 11.61 -0.65 6.68
C SER A 143 12.74 -0.98 5.70
N ALA A 144 13.30 -2.19 5.76
CA ALA A 144 14.31 -2.64 4.81
C ALA A 144 13.73 -2.76 3.41
N LEU A 145 12.55 -3.39 3.25
CA LEU A 145 11.85 -3.50 1.97
C LEU A 145 11.57 -2.13 1.37
N ALA A 146 10.98 -1.21 2.14
CA ALA A 146 10.65 0.13 1.68
C ALA A 146 11.90 0.93 1.27
N LEU A 147 12.98 0.85 2.08
CA LEU A 147 14.22 1.56 1.80
C LEU A 147 14.92 1.00 0.56
N CYS A 148 15.07 -0.32 0.45
CA CYS A 148 15.71 -0.96 -0.71
C CYS A 148 14.93 -0.70 -2.00
N ALA A 149 13.59 -0.76 -1.97
CA ALA A 149 12.76 -0.40 -3.12
C ALA A 149 12.92 1.07 -3.51
N GLY A 150 13.02 1.98 -2.53
CA GLY A 150 13.28 3.40 -2.78
C GLY A 150 14.68 3.64 -3.39
N ILE A 151 15.71 2.97 -2.89
CA ILE A 151 17.07 3.06 -3.42
C ILE A 151 17.13 2.50 -4.85
N GLU A 152 16.51 1.36 -5.10
CA GLU A 152 16.37 0.75 -6.42
C GLU A 152 15.73 1.73 -7.42
N ALA A 153 14.64 2.38 -7.03
CA ALA A 153 13.93 3.35 -7.86
C ALA A 153 14.78 4.58 -8.22
N VAL A 154 15.71 4.97 -7.35
CA VAL A 154 16.60 6.13 -7.58
C VAL A 154 17.87 5.73 -8.31
N MET A 155 18.58 4.70 -7.83
CA MET A 155 19.96 4.41 -8.29
C MET A 155 20.00 3.52 -9.52
N GLU A 156 19.18 2.46 -9.55
CA GLU A 156 19.18 1.49 -10.63
C GLU A 156 18.19 1.86 -11.73
N ARG A 157 16.94 2.12 -11.35
CA ARG A 157 15.87 2.39 -12.33
C ARG A 157 15.77 3.84 -12.77
N ARG A 158 16.35 4.77 -12.02
CA ARG A 158 16.32 6.22 -12.28
C ARG A 158 14.90 6.78 -12.46
N GLN A 159 13.95 6.19 -11.77
CA GLN A 159 12.52 6.56 -11.81
C GLN A 159 12.22 7.73 -10.89
N GLN A 160 13.01 7.88 -9.83
CA GLN A 160 12.88 8.92 -8.82
C GLN A 160 14.21 9.67 -8.66
N ARG A 161 14.14 10.92 -8.17
CA ARG A 161 15.34 11.76 -7.99
C ARG A 161 16.05 11.51 -6.66
N LYS A 162 15.29 11.17 -5.62
CA LYS A 162 15.81 10.97 -4.27
C LYS A 162 14.88 10.13 -3.43
N VAL A 163 15.43 9.46 -2.43
CA VAL A 163 14.68 8.87 -1.31
C VAL A 163 14.64 9.87 -0.17
N VAL A 164 13.47 10.08 0.42
CA VAL A 164 13.30 10.90 1.62
C VAL A 164 12.71 10.02 2.71
N VAL A 165 13.38 9.93 3.86
CA VAL A 165 12.94 9.11 4.99
C VAL A 165 12.52 10.01 6.13
N PHE A 166 11.28 9.85 6.59
CA PHE A 166 10.77 10.50 7.79
C PHE A 166 10.60 9.46 8.89
N ARG A 167 11.24 9.67 10.01
CA ARG A 167 11.08 8.84 11.20
C ARG A 167 10.63 9.72 12.36
N PRO A 168 9.44 9.49 12.95
CA PRO A 168 9.05 10.21 14.14
C PRO A 168 10.00 9.84 15.28
N LEU A 169 10.50 10.85 15.97
CA LEU A 169 11.23 10.70 17.21
C LEU A 169 10.21 10.79 18.35
N TYR A 170 9.83 9.65 18.89
CA TYR A 170 9.08 9.64 20.14
C TYR A 170 10.09 9.80 21.28
N ALA A 171 9.92 10.89 22.02
CA ALA A 171 10.61 11.10 23.29
C ALA A 171 9.95 10.25 24.39
#